data_f9eeba77913afe2b5727112a8f014d14
#
_entry.id   f9eeba77913afe2b5727112a8f014d14
#
_cell.length_a   1.000
_cell.length_b   1.000
_cell.length_c   1.000
_cell.angle_alpha   90.00
_cell.angle_beta   90.00
_cell.angle_gamma   90.00
#
_symmetry.space_group_name_H-M   'P 1'
#
loop_
_entity.id
_entity.type
_entity.pdbx_description
1 polymer ?
#
loop_
_entity_poly.entity_id
_entity_poly.type
_entity_poly.pdbx_seq_one_letter_code
_entity_poly.pdbx_strand_id
1 'polypeptide(L)'
;MKLTIRLAALAAAGVLAAGCGTAGPPSSPSPSPHASAPASATPPASGTPTALVPVTYQPLFPFGSLADVKAWQANYASGGHQPWHLNPGLTALAFTRGYLGFSRINKVAALRMSGRDAHVTVGLTRPDGHVSAAAVLHLVKFGSGKHVPWEVVGTDDTTLTLDVPAYGGTATSPVRIGGKITGVDENLRAEVHQLAASGPVGSYCCRPAGGQASPWSLTVPFHAASGQLITVVVHTGGHVAAVERFAVTGLRVG
;
A
#
# COMPACT_ATOMS: atom_id res chain seq x y z
N MET A 1 21.41 -43.84 -7.93
CA MET A 1 20.02 -44.28 -8.09
C MET A 1 19.35 -43.28 -9.04
N LYS A 2 19.07 -43.68 -10.27
CA LYS A 2 18.51 -42.83 -11.34
C LYS A 2 16.99 -42.98 -11.32
N LEU A 3 16.26 -41.90 -11.15
CA LEU A 3 14.78 -41.89 -11.18
C LEU A 3 14.34 -41.18 -12.47
N THR A 4 13.80 -41.97 -13.39
CA THR A 4 13.22 -41.52 -14.66
C THR A 4 11.75 -41.17 -14.47
N ILE A 5 11.34 -39.94 -14.78
CA ILE A 5 9.94 -39.50 -14.79
C ILE A 5 9.44 -39.51 -16.25
N ARG A 6 8.35 -40.23 -16.47
CA ARG A 6 7.68 -40.37 -17.78
C ARG A 6 6.67 -39.22 -17.97
N LEU A 7 6.74 -38.56 -19.14
CA LEU A 7 5.69 -37.67 -19.65
C LEU A 7 4.50 -38.51 -20.15
N ALA A 8 3.29 -38.07 -19.80
CA ALA A 8 2.05 -38.48 -20.43
C ALA A 8 1.41 -37.28 -21.11
N ALA A 9 1.26 -37.33 -22.41
CA ALA A 9 0.53 -36.38 -23.23
C ALA A 9 -0.93 -36.86 -23.37
N LEU A 10 -1.89 -35.95 -23.15
CA LEU A 10 -3.30 -36.17 -23.53
C LEU A 10 -3.69 -35.11 -24.55
N ALA A 11 -4.05 -35.56 -25.75
CA ALA A 11 -4.71 -34.77 -26.77
C ALA A 11 -6.23 -34.96 -26.66
N ALA A 12 -7.01 -33.89 -26.76
CA ALA A 12 -8.43 -33.97 -26.98
C ALA A 12 -8.83 -32.99 -28.09
N ALA A 13 -9.33 -33.57 -29.16
CA ALA A 13 -9.93 -32.91 -30.31
C ALA A 13 -11.41 -32.64 -30.02
N GLY A 14 -11.96 -31.55 -30.56
CA GLY A 14 -13.43 -31.35 -30.47
C GLY A 14 -13.95 -30.37 -31.47
N VAL A 15 -14.80 -30.51 -32.15
CA VAL A 15 -15.94 -30.38 -33.03
C VAL A 15 -16.35 -28.91 -33.29
N LEU A 16 -16.32 -28.55 -34.58
CA LEU A 16 -17.00 -27.42 -35.23
C LEU A 16 -18.47 -27.75 -35.46
N ALA A 17 -19.35 -26.81 -35.18
CA ALA A 17 -20.72 -26.80 -35.68
C ALA A 17 -21.03 -25.44 -36.33
N ALA A 18 -21.19 -25.47 -37.65
CA ALA A 18 -21.69 -24.37 -38.44
C ALA A 18 -23.24 -24.41 -38.49
N GLY A 19 -23.87 -23.27 -38.26
CA GLY A 19 -25.32 -23.10 -38.42
C GLY A 19 -25.63 -21.89 -39.30
N CYS A 20 -26.03 -22.12 -40.54
CA CYS A 20 -26.63 -21.12 -41.43
C CYS A 20 -28.11 -20.89 -41.06
N GLY A 21 -28.55 -19.66 -40.98
CA GLY A 21 -29.94 -19.24 -40.80
C GLY A 21 -30.27 -18.06 -41.70
N THR A 22 -31.23 -18.24 -42.54
CA THR A 22 -31.76 -17.48 -43.67
C THR A 22 -32.30 -16.08 -43.33
N ALA A 23 -32.15 -15.19 -44.31
CA ALA A 23 -32.68 -13.85 -44.37
C ALA A 23 -34.20 -13.81 -44.64
N GLY A 24 -34.94 -12.89 -44.02
CA GLY A 24 -36.29 -12.49 -44.34
C GLY A 24 -36.39 -10.97 -44.58
N PRO A 25 -37.30 -10.48 -45.45
CA PRO A 25 -37.28 -9.14 -46.00
C PRO A 25 -37.95 -8.07 -45.10
N PRO A 26 -37.80 -6.77 -45.44
CA PRO A 26 -38.07 -5.65 -44.55
C PRO A 26 -39.53 -5.19 -44.56
N SER A 27 -40.02 -4.77 -43.40
CA SER A 27 -41.30 -4.04 -43.27
C SER A 27 -40.99 -2.60 -42.82
N SER A 28 -41.53 -1.63 -43.57
CA SER A 28 -41.41 -0.20 -43.36
C SER A 28 -42.34 0.34 -42.27
N PRO A 29 -42.12 1.56 -41.78
CA PRO A 29 -42.47 2.00 -40.44
C PRO A 29 -43.78 2.75 -40.32
N SER A 30 -44.32 2.75 -39.10
CA SER A 30 -45.39 3.65 -38.66
C SER A 30 -44.84 4.57 -37.55
N PRO A 31 -45.19 5.86 -37.50
CA PRO A 31 -44.61 6.78 -36.54
C PRO A 31 -45.26 6.66 -35.17
N SER A 32 -44.47 6.55 -34.14
CA SER A 32 -44.88 6.57 -32.73
C SER A 32 -44.58 7.91 -32.06
N PRO A 33 -45.36 8.25 -31.00
CA PRO A 33 -45.30 9.58 -30.39
C PRO A 33 -44.06 9.79 -29.51
N HIS A 34 -43.69 11.05 -29.39
CA HIS A 34 -42.58 11.53 -28.57
C HIS A 34 -42.64 11.01 -27.13
N ALA A 35 -41.68 10.16 -26.76
CA ALA A 35 -41.37 9.90 -25.38
C ALA A 35 -40.38 10.96 -24.89
N SER A 36 -40.74 11.66 -23.83
CA SER A 36 -39.89 12.61 -23.11
C SER A 36 -38.63 11.91 -22.67
N ALA A 37 -37.48 12.53 -22.97
CA ALA A 37 -36.17 12.06 -22.51
C ALA A 37 -36.14 12.03 -20.98
N PRO A 38 -35.62 10.96 -20.36
CA PRO A 38 -35.33 10.99 -18.93
C PRO A 38 -34.22 12.01 -18.64
N ALA A 39 -34.47 12.84 -17.63
CA ALA A 39 -33.47 13.79 -17.11
C ALA A 39 -32.18 13.05 -16.81
N SER A 40 -31.07 13.53 -17.40
CA SER A 40 -29.74 13.06 -17.09
C SER A 40 -29.49 13.20 -15.58
N ALA A 41 -29.40 12.08 -14.88
CA ALA A 41 -28.95 12.06 -13.51
C ALA A 41 -27.51 12.58 -13.48
N THR A 42 -27.30 13.71 -12.86
CA THR A 42 -25.97 14.24 -12.53
C THR A 42 -25.23 13.16 -11.74
N PRO A 43 -24.01 12.76 -12.14
CA PRO A 43 -23.24 11.84 -11.32
C PRO A 43 -23.05 12.45 -9.93
N PRO A 44 -23.12 11.67 -8.86
CA PRO A 44 -22.83 12.20 -7.53
C PRO A 44 -21.43 12.79 -7.57
N ALA A 45 -21.32 14.06 -7.16
CA ALA A 45 -20.06 14.75 -7.04
C ALA A 45 -19.12 13.86 -6.20
N SER A 46 -17.97 13.50 -6.78
CA SER A 46 -16.92 12.78 -6.06
C SER A 46 -16.58 13.60 -4.82
N GLY A 47 -17.05 13.12 -3.66
CA GLY A 47 -16.82 13.80 -2.39
C GLY A 47 -15.33 14.01 -2.22
N THR A 48 -14.91 15.23 -1.98
CA THR A 48 -13.56 15.58 -1.54
C THR A 48 -13.19 14.64 -0.41
N PRO A 49 -12.08 13.91 -0.49
CA PRO A 49 -11.70 12.99 0.58
C PRO A 49 -11.55 13.79 1.88
N THR A 50 -12.45 13.58 2.81
CA THR A 50 -12.43 14.23 4.13
C THR A 50 -11.14 13.81 4.83
N ALA A 51 -10.37 14.79 5.30
CA ALA A 51 -9.18 14.54 6.10
C ALA A 51 -9.53 13.67 7.32
N LEU A 52 -8.87 12.53 7.43
CA LEU A 52 -9.31 11.40 8.25
C LEU A 52 -8.70 11.37 9.65
N VAL A 53 -7.68 12.19 9.88
CA VAL A 53 -6.96 12.35 11.15
C VAL A 53 -6.71 13.84 11.31
N PRO A 54 -6.42 14.36 12.52
CA PRO A 54 -6.10 15.78 12.66
C PRO A 54 -5.22 16.22 11.51
N VAL A 55 -5.60 17.29 10.83
CA VAL A 55 -5.23 17.82 9.49
C VAL A 55 -3.82 17.54 8.95
N THR A 56 -2.95 16.89 9.72
CA THR A 56 -1.53 16.66 9.46
C THR A 56 -1.17 15.25 8.99
N TYR A 57 -1.97 14.21 9.29
CA TYR A 57 -1.58 12.82 8.96
C TYR A 57 -2.31 12.27 7.74
N GLN A 58 -1.57 11.50 6.92
CA GLN A 58 -2.11 10.75 5.79
C GLN A 58 -2.30 9.29 6.21
N PRO A 59 -3.50 8.70 6.07
CA PRO A 59 -3.74 7.30 6.41
C PRO A 59 -3.11 6.40 5.33
N LEU A 60 -2.11 5.60 5.71
CA LEU A 60 -1.39 4.74 4.77
C LEU A 60 -1.90 3.30 4.79
N PHE A 61 -2.30 2.82 5.99
CA PHE A 61 -2.73 1.43 6.18
C PHE A 61 -3.33 1.24 7.60
N PRO A 62 -4.42 0.48 7.78
CA PRO A 62 -5.08 -0.37 6.78
C PRO A 62 -6.31 0.25 6.11
N PHE A 63 -6.69 1.48 6.43
CA PHE A 63 -7.91 2.09 5.94
C PHE A 63 -7.66 3.25 4.98
N GLY A 64 -8.39 3.28 3.86
CA GLY A 64 -8.35 4.40 2.92
C GLY A 64 -9.28 5.56 3.31
N SER A 65 -10.27 5.31 4.18
CA SER A 65 -11.31 6.28 4.52
C SER A 65 -11.93 6.07 5.89
N LEU A 66 -12.60 7.10 6.45
CA LEU A 66 -13.45 6.95 7.64
C LEU A 66 -14.65 6.02 7.40
N ALA A 67 -15.12 5.91 6.17
CA ALA A 67 -16.18 4.98 5.82
C ALA A 67 -15.72 3.53 6.02
N ASP A 68 -14.48 3.22 5.60
CA ASP A 68 -13.88 1.89 5.80
C ASP A 68 -13.73 1.57 7.29
N VAL A 69 -13.29 2.54 8.09
CA VAL A 69 -13.22 2.40 9.56
C VAL A 69 -14.58 2.08 10.15
N LYS A 70 -15.62 2.84 9.79
CA LYS A 70 -16.99 2.61 10.28
C LYS A 70 -17.54 1.25 9.87
N ALA A 71 -17.30 0.84 8.62
CA ALA A 71 -17.69 -0.47 8.13
C ALA A 71 -16.99 -1.59 8.92
N TRP A 72 -15.68 -1.46 9.14
CA TRP A 72 -14.93 -2.41 9.96
C TRP A 72 -15.43 -2.43 11.42
N GLN A 73 -15.69 -1.27 12.04
CA GLN A 73 -16.21 -1.18 13.41
C GLN A 73 -17.56 -1.88 13.56
N ALA A 74 -18.46 -1.73 12.58
CA ALA A 74 -19.74 -2.43 12.56
C ALA A 74 -19.55 -3.95 12.46
N ASN A 75 -18.69 -4.42 11.55
CA ASN A 75 -18.37 -5.84 11.41
C ASN A 75 -17.69 -6.40 12.65
N TYR A 76 -16.78 -5.64 13.27
CA TYR A 76 -16.13 -6.04 14.51
C TYR A 76 -17.13 -6.18 15.67
N ALA A 77 -18.08 -5.26 15.79
CA ALA A 77 -19.10 -5.29 16.83
C ALA A 77 -20.08 -6.48 16.67
N SER A 78 -20.31 -6.94 15.43
CA SER A 78 -21.21 -8.07 15.14
C SER A 78 -20.58 -9.45 15.24
N GLY A 79 -19.25 -9.58 15.14
CA GLY A 79 -18.59 -10.89 15.13
C GLY A 79 -17.10 -10.87 15.44
N GLY A 80 -16.51 -9.73 15.80
CA GLY A 80 -15.12 -9.63 16.24
C GLY A 80 -14.06 -9.86 15.15
N HIS A 81 -14.37 -9.58 13.88
CA HIS A 81 -13.45 -9.79 12.76
C HIS A 81 -12.24 -8.85 12.81
N GLN A 82 -11.06 -9.41 12.52
CA GLN A 82 -9.78 -8.69 12.40
C GLN A 82 -9.40 -7.86 13.66
N PRO A 83 -9.30 -8.49 14.84
CA PRO A 83 -9.01 -7.78 16.11
C PRO A 83 -7.61 -7.14 16.13
N TRP A 84 -6.72 -7.50 15.21
CA TRP A 84 -5.38 -6.96 15.12
C TRP A 84 -5.35 -5.45 14.85
N HIS A 85 -6.39 -4.87 14.25
CA HIS A 85 -6.52 -3.42 14.07
C HIS A 85 -6.56 -2.64 15.39
N LEU A 86 -6.91 -3.30 16.50
CA LEU A 86 -6.93 -2.69 17.84
C LEU A 86 -5.58 -2.74 18.55
N ASN A 87 -4.61 -3.47 17.98
CA ASN A 87 -3.27 -3.61 18.54
C ASN A 87 -2.24 -2.93 17.62
N PRO A 88 -1.52 -1.89 18.07
CA PRO A 88 -0.61 -1.13 17.21
C PRO A 88 0.57 -1.99 16.73
N GLY A 89 1.06 -2.92 17.55
CA GLY A 89 2.14 -3.82 17.15
C GLY A 89 1.72 -4.79 16.04
N LEU A 90 0.52 -5.35 16.13
CA LEU A 90 -0.02 -6.24 15.09
C LEU A 90 -0.35 -5.46 13.81
N THR A 91 -0.87 -4.23 13.93
CA THR A 91 -1.09 -3.34 12.77
C THR A 91 0.22 -3.02 12.08
N ALA A 92 1.27 -2.68 12.84
CA ALA A 92 2.61 -2.43 12.32
C ALA A 92 3.19 -3.64 11.58
N LEU A 93 3.05 -4.85 12.12
CA LEU A 93 3.50 -6.08 11.46
C LEU A 93 2.66 -6.43 10.22
N ALA A 94 1.34 -6.19 10.25
CA ALA A 94 0.48 -6.36 9.07
C ALA A 94 0.86 -5.39 7.95
N PHE A 95 1.16 -4.14 8.27
CA PHE A 95 1.71 -3.17 7.33
C PHE A 95 3.03 -3.65 6.72
N THR A 96 3.99 -3.99 7.57
CA THR A 96 5.35 -4.33 7.12
C THR A 96 5.38 -5.62 6.31
N ARG A 97 4.72 -6.69 6.79
CA ARG A 97 4.78 -8.02 6.17
C ARG A 97 3.73 -8.21 5.09
N GLY A 98 2.52 -7.71 5.32
CA GLY A 98 1.38 -7.93 4.43
C GLY A 98 1.32 -6.90 3.31
N TYR A 99 1.36 -5.62 3.65
CA TYR A 99 1.22 -4.54 2.67
C TYR A 99 2.52 -4.24 1.93
N LEU A 100 3.65 -4.08 2.64
CA LEU A 100 4.96 -3.84 2.02
C LEU A 100 5.66 -5.11 1.52
N GLY A 101 5.24 -6.29 1.95
CA GLY A 101 5.87 -7.56 1.56
C GLY A 101 7.22 -7.85 2.25
N PHE A 102 7.63 -7.10 3.27
CA PHE A 102 8.91 -7.26 3.97
C PHE A 102 8.84 -8.39 5.01
N SER A 103 8.68 -9.62 4.54
CA SER A 103 8.36 -10.81 5.34
C SER A 103 9.34 -11.11 6.49
N ARG A 104 10.63 -10.77 6.31
CA ARG A 104 11.69 -10.97 7.33
C ARG A 104 11.58 -9.99 8.50
N ILE A 105 10.97 -8.82 8.31
CA ILE A 105 10.72 -7.85 9.38
C ILE A 105 9.44 -8.25 10.11
N ASN A 106 9.59 -9.14 11.10
CA ASN A 106 8.48 -9.87 11.72
C ASN A 106 8.44 -9.76 13.26
N LYS A 107 9.22 -8.86 13.83
CA LYS A 107 9.28 -8.61 15.28
C LYS A 107 8.88 -7.19 15.61
N VAL A 108 8.17 -7.02 16.71
CA VAL A 108 8.04 -5.75 17.41
C VAL A 108 9.19 -5.69 18.42
N ALA A 109 10.16 -4.81 18.18
CA ALA A 109 11.33 -4.63 19.05
C ALA A 109 11.04 -3.68 20.21
N ALA A 110 10.19 -2.65 19.97
CA ALA A 110 9.75 -1.72 21.01
C ALA A 110 8.38 -1.14 20.65
N LEU A 111 7.64 -0.73 21.68
CA LEU A 111 6.36 -0.04 21.56
C LEU A 111 6.31 1.10 22.59
N ARG A 112 6.02 2.30 22.12
CA ARG A 112 5.74 3.47 22.96
C ARG A 112 4.38 4.02 22.57
N MET A 113 3.55 4.33 23.57
CA MET A 113 2.21 4.85 23.35
C MET A 113 2.02 6.14 24.13
N SER A 114 1.35 7.12 23.52
CA SER A 114 0.98 8.38 24.13
C SER A 114 -0.40 8.81 23.63
N GLY A 115 -1.42 8.60 24.43
CA GLY A 115 -2.80 8.95 24.07
C GLY A 115 -3.29 8.23 22.81
N ARG A 116 -3.40 8.96 21.72
CA ARG A 116 -3.85 8.44 20.42
C ARG A 116 -2.72 8.12 19.45
N ASP A 117 -1.47 8.22 19.89
CA ASP A 117 -0.26 7.98 19.10
C ASP A 117 0.49 6.75 19.62
N ALA A 118 1.09 6.02 18.71
CA ALA A 118 1.96 4.89 19.00
C ALA A 118 3.17 4.90 18.06
N HIS A 119 4.36 4.66 18.64
CA HIS A 119 5.61 4.47 17.91
C HIS A 119 6.03 3.02 18.09
N VAL A 120 6.01 2.27 16.99
CA VAL A 120 6.29 0.83 16.97
C VAL A 120 7.59 0.58 16.24
N THR A 121 8.62 0.19 16.98
CA THR A 121 9.86 -0.28 16.36
C THR A 121 9.65 -1.70 15.84
N VAL A 122 9.69 -1.86 14.52
CA VAL A 122 9.68 -3.17 13.87
C VAL A 122 11.09 -3.59 13.50
N GLY A 123 11.33 -4.90 13.45
CA GLY A 123 12.68 -5.40 13.20
C GLY A 123 12.71 -6.85 12.74
N LEU A 124 13.93 -7.32 12.47
CA LEU A 124 14.23 -8.68 12.05
C LEU A 124 15.16 -9.38 13.03
N THR A 125 15.03 -10.68 13.17
CA THR A 125 15.99 -11.50 13.92
C THR A 125 17.21 -11.76 13.06
N ARG A 126 18.37 -11.38 13.58
CA ARG A 126 19.67 -11.64 12.96
C ARG A 126 20.11 -13.10 13.18
N PRO A 127 21.13 -13.58 12.46
CA PRO A 127 21.68 -14.93 12.66
C PRO A 127 22.18 -15.21 14.08
N ASP A 128 22.62 -14.17 14.79
CA ASP A 128 23.07 -14.24 16.19
C ASP A 128 21.92 -14.28 17.22
N GLY A 129 20.66 -14.27 16.75
CA GLY A 129 19.45 -14.27 17.58
C GLY A 129 18.99 -12.90 18.06
N HIS A 130 19.79 -11.85 17.93
CA HIS A 130 19.39 -10.50 18.30
C HIS A 130 18.38 -9.90 17.32
N VAL A 131 17.50 -9.04 17.83
CA VAL A 131 16.56 -8.28 16.98
C VAL A 131 17.21 -6.97 16.57
N SER A 132 17.37 -6.78 15.24
CA SER A 132 17.80 -5.51 14.66
C SER A 132 16.59 -4.69 14.30
N ALA A 133 16.54 -3.42 14.74
CA ALA A 133 15.50 -2.47 14.35
C ALA A 133 15.59 -2.14 12.86
N ALA A 134 14.45 -2.17 12.18
CA ALA A 134 14.35 -1.87 10.75
C ALA A 134 13.68 -0.51 10.50
N ALA A 135 12.69 -0.13 11.30
CA ALA A 135 12.03 1.18 11.26
C ALA A 135 11.29 1.45 12.57
N VAL A 136 11.02 2.72 12.83
CA VAL A 136 10.06 3.16 13.85
C VAL A 136 8.81 3.65 13.11
N LEU A 137 7.75 2.86 13.13
CA LEU A 137 6.46 3.21 12.54
C LEU A 137 5.69 4.13 13.48
N HIS A 138 5.15 5.23 12.93
CA HIS A 138 4.20 6.07 13.61
C HIS A 138 2.77 5.62 13.27
N LEU A 139 1.99 5.33 14.30
CA LEU A 139 0.59 4.96 14.19
C LEU A 139 -0.28 5.90 15.00
N VAL A 140 -1.49 6.15 14.53
CA VAL A 140 -2.47 6.96 15.24
C VAL A 140 -3.81 6.24 15.37
N LYS A 141 -4.57 6.55 16.40
CA LYS A 141 -5.97 6.11 16.51
C LYS A 141 -6.82 6.82 15.46
N PHE A 142 -7.45 6.06 14.58
CA PHE A 142 -8.15 6.55 13.42
C PHE A 142 -9.66 6.41 13.55
N GLY A 143 -10.38 7.56 13.50
CA GLY A 143 -11.82 7.61 13.76
C GLY A 143 -12.18 7.85 15.22
N SER A 144 -13.41 7.50 15.61
CA SER A 144 -14.00 7.79 16.92
C SER A 144 -14.92 6.65 17.38
N GLY A 145 -15.44 6.74 18.61
CA GLY A 145 -16.38 5.78 19.19
C GLY A 145 -15.69 4.61 19.90
N LYS A 146 -16.37 3.44 19.95
CA LYS A 146 -15.81 2.19 20.48
C LYS A 146 -14.92 1.54 19.44
N HIS A 147 -13.93 0.77 19.89
CA HIS A 147 -13.05 -0.04 19.02
C HIS A 147 -12.37 0.81 17.93
N VAL A 148 -11.75 1.94 18.33
CA VAL A 148 -11.02 2.79 17.38
C VAL A 148 -9.75 2.08 16.95
N PRO A 149 -9.58 1.78 15.65
CA PRO A 149 -8.40 1.08 15.13
C PRO A 149 -7.16 1.96 15.12
N TRP A 150 -6.01 1.31 14.93
CA TRP A 150 -4.74 1.97 14.65
C TRP A 150 -4.51 2.07 13.14
N GLU A 151 -3.91 3.18 12.73
CA GLU A 151 -3.57 3.51 11.36
C GLU A 151 -2.09 3.87 11.27
N VAL A 152 -1.36 3.28 10.33
CA VAL A 152 0.01 3.68 10.02
C VAL A 152 -0.03 4.97 9.24
N VAL A 153 0.74 5.95 9.68
CA VAL A 153 0.80 7.29 9.05
C VAL A 153 2.21 7.66 8.57
N GLY A 154 3.25 6.95 8.94
CA GLY A 154 4.62 7.23 8.50
C GLY A 154 5.66 6.50 9.31
N THR A 155 6.91 6.96 9.20
CA THR A 155 8.05 6.53 10.02
C THR A 155 8.73 7.71 10.69
N ASP A 156 9.32 7.48 11.88
CA ASP A 156 10.10 8.43 12.66
C ASP A 156 11.56 7.96 12.79
N ASP A 157 12.15 7.49 11.71
CA ASP A 157 13.55 7.03 11.74
C ASP A 157 14.52 8.20 11.58
N THR A 158 15.69 8.08 12.21
CA THR A 158 16.77 9.07 12.15
C THR A 158 17.99 8.57 11.36
N THR A 159 18.08 7.27 11.11
CA THR A 159 19.23 6.65 10.41
C THR A 159 19.00 6.50 8.92
N LEU A 160 17.75 6.38 8.51
CA LEU A 160 17.29 6.45 7.12
C LEU A 160 16.03 7.32 7.09
N THR A 161 16.13 8.53 6.52
CA THR A 161 15.01 9.47 6.43
C THR A 161 14.49 9.57 5.00
N LEU A 162 13.23 9.96 4.87
CA LEU A 162 12.56 10.26 3.60
C LEU A 162 11.89 11.65 3.74
N ASP A 163 12.66 12.69 3.43
CA ASP A 163 12.31 14.08 3.72
C ASP A 163 11.74 14.82 2.49
N VAL A 164 11.97 14.28 1.30
CA VAL A 164 11.56 14.86 0.02
C VAL A 164 10.78 13.82 -0.79
N PRO A 165 9.56 14.17 -1.29
CA PRO A 165 8.78 15.37 -1.00
C PRO A 165 8.39 15.46 0.48
N ALA A 166 8.02 16.65 0.94
CA ALA A 166 7.50 16.80 2.29
C ALA A 166 6.27 15.92 2.49
N TYR A 167 6.12 15.36 3.68
CA TYR A 167 5.00 14.52 4.07
C TYR A 167 3.65 15.18 3.75
N GLY A 168 2.73 14.42 3.16
CA GLY A 168 1.42 14.93 2.74
C GLY A 168 1.44 15.81 1.50
N GLY A 169 2.61 16.01 0.89
CA GLY A 169 2.77 16.76 -0.36
C GLY A 169 2.18 16.07 -1.57
N THR A 170 2.27 16.73 -2.72
CA THR A 170 1.81 16.23 -4.01
C THR A 170 2.98 15.61 -4.79
N ALA A 171 2.71 14.49 -5.48
CA ALA A 171 3.66 13.82 -6.34
C ALA A 171 3.08 13.60 -7.74
N THR A 172 3.91 13.80 -8.76
CA THR A 172 3.66 13.38 -10.14
C THR A 172 4.68 12.31 -10.53
N SER A 173 4.32 11.42 -11.45
CA SER A 173 5.24 10.41 -11.97
C SER A 173 6.12 10.97 -13.10
N PRO A 174 7.46 10.77 -13.03
CA PRO A 174 8.21 10.15 -11.97
C PRO A 174 8.40 11.07 -10.75
N VAL A 175 8.33 10.55 -9.53
CA VAL A 175 8.55 11.32 -8.31
C VAL A 175 10.04 11.33 -7.92
N ARG A 176 10.57 12.52 -7.64
CA ARG A 176 11.89 12.66 -7.01
C ARG A 176 11.74 12.53 -5.51
N ILE A 177 12.47 11.59 -4.90
CA ILE A 177 12.52 11.38 -3.46
C ILE A 177 13.93 11.56 -2.93
N GLY A 178 14.05 11.87 -1.64
CA GLY A 178 15.35 12.10 -0.99
C GLY A 178 15.25 12.23 0.51
N GLY A 179 16.41 12.12 1.15
CA GLY A 179 16.58 12.19 2.59
C GLY A 179 18.04 12.04 3.00
N LYS A 180 18.27 11.47 4.17
CA LYS A 180 19.61 11.20 4.70
C LYS A 180 19.74 9.73 5.07
N ILE A 181 20.98 9.23 5.04
CA ILE A 181 21.33 7.88 5.48
C ILE A 181 22.56 7.89 6.34
N THR A 182 22.55 7.11 7.41
CA THR A 182 23.71 6.72 8.18
C THR A 182 23.92 5.21 8.02
N GLY A 183 25.04 4.80 7.45
CA GLY A 183 25.35 3.40 7.18
C GLY A 183 26.60 3.24 6.33
N VAL A 184 27.02 2.00 6.11
CA VAL A 184 28.19 1.64 5.32
C VAL A 184 27.77 0.69 4.21
N ASP A 185 28.19 0.99 2.97
CA ASP A 185 27.98 0.14 1.78
C ASP A 185 26.50 -0.24 1.53
N GLU A 186 25.60 0.72 1.73
CA GLU A 186 24.17 0.52 1.54
C GLU A 186 23.77 0.63 0.06
N ASN A 187 22.74 -0.11 -0.32
CA ASN A 187 22.06 0.06 -1.60
C ASN A 187 20.61 0.45 -1.36
N LEU A 188 20.26 1.67 -1.76
CA LEU A 188 18.89 2.17 -1.67
C LEU A 188 18.04 1.64 -2.81
N ARG A 189 16.90 1.10 -2.45
CA ARG A 189 15.78 0.77 -3.33
C ARG A 189 14.58 1.58 -2.90
N ALA A 190 13.66 1.79 -3.84
CA ALA A 190 12.42 2.48 -3.52
C ALA A 190 11.23 1.82 -4.20
N GLU A 191 10.09 1.88 -3.54
CA GLU A 191 8.82 1.38 -4.03
C GLU A 191 7.73 2.41 -3.79
N VAL A 192 6.73 2.43 -4.67
CA VAL A 192 5.50 3.19 -4.49
C VAL A 192 4.37 2.19 -4.36
N HIS A 193 3.63 2.25 -3.27
CA HIS A 193 2.49 1.39 -3.00
C HIS A 193 1.19 2.20 -3.00
N GLN A 194 0.09 1.54 -3.30
CA GLN A 194 -1.27 2.07 -3.18
C GLN A 194 -2.12 1.04 -2.45
N LEU A 195 -2.96 1.48 -1.49
CA LEU A 195 -3.69 0.58 -0.60
C LEU A 195 -4.57 -0.42 -1.35
N ALA A 196 -5.14 -0.02 -2.48
CA ALA A 196 -6.00 -0.88 -3.31
C ALA A 196 -5.22 -1.83 -4.24
N ALA A 197 -3.89 -1.69 -4.37
CA ALA A 197 -3.07 -2.52 -5.24
C ALA A 197 -2.49 -3.74 -4.49
N SER A 198 -2.35 -4.87 -5.19
CA SER A 198 -1.79 -6.11 -4.63
C SER A 198 -0.27 -6.12 -4.52
N GLY A 199 0.42 -5.04 -4.96
CA GLY A 199 1.87 -4.90 -4.94
C GLY A 199 2.27 -3.47 -5.28
N PRO A 200 3.59 -3.19 -5.44
CA PRO A 200 4.06 -1.87 -5.77
C PRO A 200 3.56 -1.43 -7.15
N VAL A 201 3.11 -0.17 -7.24
CA VAL A 201 2.70 0.51 -8.48
C VAL A 201 3.86 1.25 -9.14
N GLY A 202 5.03 1.22 -8.52
CA GLY A 202 6.28 1.77 -9.04
C GLY A 202 7.46 1.29 -8.22
N SER A 203 8.64 1.19 -8.84
CA SER A 203 9.86 0.76 -8.15
C SER A 203 11.11 1.33 -8.80
N TYR A 204 12.18 1.38 -8.02
CA TYR A 204 13.52 1.78 -8.46
C TYR A 204 14.58 0.91 -7.76
N CYS A 205 15.52 0.43 -8.51
CA CYS A 205 16.75 -0.19 -8.03
C CYS A 205 17.91 0.30 -8.91
N CYS A 206 19.04 0.52 -8.43
CA CYS A 206 19.55 0.58 -7.06
C CYS A 206 20.51 1.76 -7.00
N ARG A 207 20.58 2.46 -5.87
CA ARG A 207 21.53 3.55 -5.68
C ARG A 207 22.48 3.24 -4.53
N PRO A 208 23.78 3.14 -4.76
CA PRO A 208 24.76 3.08 -3.68
C PRO A 208 24.65 4.32 -2.79
N ALA A 209 24.68 4.12 -1.48
CA ALA A 209 24.60 5.17 -0.47
C ALA A 209 25.32 4.74 0.79
N GLY A 210 25.66 5.71 1.65
CA GLY A 210 26.32 5.44 2.92
C GLY A 210 27.00 6.70 3.45
N GLY A 211 27.58 6.59 4.64
CA GLY A 211 28.24 7.66 5.35
C GLY A 211 27.51 8.07 6.63
N GLN A 212 27.83 9.22 7.17
CA GLN A 212 27.22 9.77 8.39
C GLN A 212 26.23 10.87 7.99
N ALA A 213 24.93 10.59 8.16
CA ALA A 213 23.83 11.50 7.78
C ALA A 213 23.97 12.05 6.34
N SER A 214 24.49 11.21 5.44
CA SER A 214 24.78 11.60 4.05
C SER A 214 23.49 11.78 3.26
N PRO A 215 23.37 12.86 2.46
CA PRO A 215 22.19 13.09 1.64
C PRO A 215 22.13 12.09 0.49
N TRP A 216 20.91 11.65 0.18
CA TRP A 216 20.63 10.82 -0.98
C TRP A 216 19.40 11.36 -1.74
N SER A 217 19.32 11.08 -3.02
CA SER A 217 18.11 11.29 -3.82
C SER A 217 18.04 10.32 -4.98
N LEU A 218 16.83 9.96 -5.37
CA LEU A 218 16.54 9.14 -6.55
C LEU A 218 15.17 9.51 -7.13
N THR A 219 14.84 8.97 -8.29
CA THR A 219 13.58 9.23 -8.98
C THR A 219 12.89 7.92 -9.28
N VAL A 220 11.61 7.82 -8.90
CA VAL A 220 10.82 6.59 -9.02
C VAL A 220 9.66 6.82 -9.99
N PRO A 221 9.60 6.11 -11.12
CA PRO A 221 8.40 6.08 -11.94
C PRO A 221 7.30 5.25 -11.24
N PHE A 222 6.05 5.67 -11.36
CA PHE A 222 4.91 4.95 -10.82
C PHE A 222 3.65 5.20 -11.65
N HIS A 223 2.63 4.35 -11.44
CA HIS A 223 1.32 4.47 -12.09
C HIS A 223 0.23 4.49 -11.02
N ALA A 224 -0.36 5.66 -10.80
CA ALA A 224 -1.52 5.85 -9.92
C ALA A 224 -2.37 7.01 -10.44
N ALA A 225 -3.69 6.94 -10.19
CA ALA A 225 -4.61 7.99 -10.62
C ALA A 225 -4.45 9.27 -9.77
N SER A 226 -4.72 10.43 -10.38
CA SER A 226 -4.72 11.73 -9.69
C SER A 226 -5.65 11.72 -8.46
N GLY A 227 -5.27 12.41 -7.41
CA GLY A 227 -5.98 12.50 -6.14
C GLY A 227 -5.81 11.29 -5.21
N GLN A 228 -5.25 10.19 -5.69
CA GLN A 228 -5.02 9.00 -4.86
C GLN A 228 -3.88 9.23 -3.86
N LEU A 229 -4.02 8.57 -2.69
CA LEU A 229 -2.94 8.49 -1.72
C LEU A 229 -2.00 7.35 -2.10
N ILE A 230 -0.71 7.63 -2.09
CA ILE A 230 0.36 6.66 -2.30
C ILE A 230 1.29 6.63 -1.09
N THR A 231 1.81 5.44 -0.78
CA THR A 231 2.88 5.22 0.19
C THR A 231 4.18 5.09 -0.57
N VAL A 232 5.09 6.02 -0.38
CA VAL A 232 6.44 5.92 -0.92
C VAL A 232 7.34 5.30 0.14
N VAL A 233 8.10 4.30 -0.26
CA VAL A 233 8.99 3.53 0.61
C VAL A 233 10.41 3.61 0.06
N VAL A 234 11.38 3.89 0.92
CA VAL A 234 12.81 3.67 0.64
C VAL A 234 13.34 2.62 1.60
N HIS A 235 14.18 1.73 1.14
CA HIS A 235 14.76 0.69 1.98
C HIS A 235 16.19 0.33 1.60
N THR A 236 16.93 -0.22 2.56
CA THR A 236 18.26 -0.82 2.38
C THR A 236 18.19 -2.30 2.68
N GLY A 237 19.17 -3.05 2.24
CA GLY A 237 19.33 -4.46 2.55
C GLY A 237 20.36 -5.14 1.65
N GLY A 238 20.59 -6.41 1.94
CA GLY A 238 21.52 -7.24 1.18
C GLY A 238 22.66 -7.83 2.02
N HIS A 239 22.83 -7.41 3.27
CA HIS A 239 23.83 -7.98 4.19
C HIS A 239 23.26 -9.20 4.95
N VAL A 240 22.11 -9.02 5.60
CA VAL A 240 21.44 -10.05 6.42
C VAL A 240 20.09 -10.45 5.83
N ALA A 241 19.38 -9.51 5.23
CA ALA A 241 18.08 -9.70 4.60
C ALA A 241 17.92 -8.79 3.37
N ALA A 242 16.96 -9.11 2.51
CA ALA A 242 16.63 -8.29 1.35
C ALA A 242 16.19 -6.87 1.74
N VAL A 243 15.55 -6.74 2.90
CA VAL A 243 15.22 -5.44 3.53
C VAL A 243 15.69 -5.49 4.98
N GLU A 244 16.50 -4.52 5.37
CA GLU A 244 17.08 -4.41 6.71
C GLU A 244 16.65 -3.12 7.40
N ARG A 245 16.49 -2.03 6.66
CA ARG A 245 15.94 -0.76 7.14
C ARG A 245 15.01 -0.18 6.09
N PHE A 246 14.00 0.59 6.53
CA PHE A 246 13.12 1.29 5.62
C PHE A 246 12.55 2.56 6.26
N ALA A 247 12.15 3.50 5.40
CA ALA A 247 11.37 4.68 5.77
C ALA A 247 10.19 4.83 4.81
N VAL A 248 9.08 5.39 5.29
CA VAL A 248 7.89 5.61 4.47
C VAL A 248 7.36 7.03 4.63
N THR A 249 6.75 7.54 3.56
CA THR A 249 5.99 8.79 3.56
C THR A 249 4.71 8.65 2.76
N GLY A 250 3.69 9.43 3.11
CA GLY A 250 2.42 9.51 2.38
C GLY A 250 2.37 10.74 1.48
N LEU A 251 2.01 10.55 0.20
CA LEU A 251 1.88 11.62 -0.79
C LEU A 251 0.56 11.50 -1.54
N ARG A 252 0.06 12.60 -2.09
CA ARG A 252 -1.07 12.59 -3.03
C ARG A 252 -0.59 12.70 -4.45
N VAL A 253 -1.22 11.95 -5.34
CA VAL A 253 -0.95 12.04 -6.78
C VAL A 253 -1.60 13.33 -7.32
N GLY A 254 -0.80 14.18 -7.96
CA GLY A 254 -1.24 15.42 -8.59
C GLY A 254 -1.82 15.23 -9.97
#